data_c8da4a4a518c8372db5fefab2875907f
#
_entry.id   c8da4a4a518c8372db5fefab2875907f
#
_cell.length_a   1.000
_cell.length_b   1.000
_cell.length_c   1.000
_cell.angle_alpha   90.00
_cell.angle_beta   90.00
_cell.angle_gamma   90.00
#
_symmetry.space_group_name_H-M   'P 1'
#
loop_
_entity.id
_entity.type
_entity.pdbx_description
1 polymer ?
#
loop_
_entity_poly.entity_id
_entity_poly.type
_entity_poly.pdbx_seq_one_letter_code
_entity_poly.pdbx_strand_id
1 'polypeptide(L)'
;MEINASPIQAHIGDTVTLTGTVSGLKTIAVYLFVTGPDLDNRGVTLENLNIPAGRGLFTTAPVNLNDGTWEYVWDTSVILGTINPGTYMVYVVSTPVDRLRFAKGEYAKAEVEFIDSDIPANKVPVDALVPIAALFTAFCAGTFLIGRTK
;
A
#
# COMPACT_ATOMS: atom_id res chain seq x y z
N MET A 1 -4.35 -3.64 17.75
CA MET A 1 -4.79 -3.13 16.45
C MET A 1 -3.70 -3.38 15.43
N GLU A 2 -4.05 -3.93 14.27
CA GLU A 2 -3.09 -4.23 13.22
C GLU A 2 -3.62 -3.79 11.88
N ILE A 3 -2.71 -3.55 10.95
CA ILE A 3 -3.05 -3.25 9.57
C ILE A 3 -1.96 -3.81 8.66
N ASN A 4 -2.37 -4.41 7.57
CA ASN A 4 -1.50 -4.90 6.52
C ASN A 4 -2.01 -4.40 5.18
N ALA A 5 -1.09 -4.12 4.29
CA ALA A 5 -1.44 -3.69 2.94
C ALA A 5 -0.91 -4.71 1.94
N SER A 6 -1.70 -5.00 0.92
CA SER A 6 -1.31 -5.93 -0.12
C SER A 6 -1.83 -5.43 -1.46
N PRO A 7 -0.97 -5.17 -2.41
CA PRO A 7 0.49 -5.22 -2.32
C PRO A 7 1.04 -4.01 -1.57
N ILE A 8 2.27 -4.11 -1.11
CA ILE A 8 2.92 -2.97 -0.47
C ILE A 8 3.56 -2.04 -1.49
N GLN A 9 3.71 -2.48 -2.71
CA GLN A 9 4.14 -1.65 -3.83
C GLN A 9 3.15 -1.86 -4.97
N ALA A 10 2.54 -0.79 -5.41
CA ALA A 10 1.47 -0.84 -6.40
C ALA A 10 1.67 0.24 -7.45
N HIS A 11 1.08 0.05 -8.61
CA HIS A 11 1.01 1.12 -9.59
C HIS A 11 -0.10 2.07 -9.23
N ILE A 12 0.05 3.31 -9.64
CA ILE A 12 -1.03 4.28 -9.50
C ILE A 12 -2.21 3.77 -10.32
N GLY A 13 -3.36 3.65 -9.66
CA GLY A 13 -4.57 3.10 -10.28
C GLY A 13 -4.87 1.68 -9.88
N ASP A 14 -3.93 1.00 -9.24
CA ASP A 14 -4.15 -0.37 -8.78
C ASP A 14 -5.03 -0.41 -7.53
N THR A 15 -5.47 -1.60 -7.20
CA THR A 15 -6.22 -1.85 -5.98
C THR A 15 -5.28 -2.36 -4.90
N VAL A 16 -5.37 -1.76 -3.72
CA VAL A 16 -4.62 -2.19 -2.55
C VAL A 16 -5.62 -2.69 -1.52
N THR A 17 -5.43 -3.91 -1.05
CA THR A 17 -6.29 -4.46 -0.02
C THR A 17 -5.68 -4.21 1.35
N LEU A 18 -6.45 -3.58 2.22
CA LEU A 18 -6.03 -3.29 3.59
C LEU A 18 -6.79 -4.21 4.51
N THR A 19 -6.08 -4.92 5.37
CA THR A 19 -6.70 -5.85 6.29
C THR A 19 -6.07 -5.68 7.66
N GLY A 20 -6.78 -6.14 8.67
CA GLY A 20 -6.22 -6.07 10.00
C GLY A 20 -7.11 -6.68 11.05
N THR A 21 -6.71 -6.49 12.29
CA THR A 21 -7.45 -7.00 13.43
C THR A 21 -7.55 -5.94 14.50
N VAL A 22 -8.61 -6.05 15.28
CA VAL A 22 -8.81 -5.24 16.47
C VAL A 22 -8.96 -6.23 17.62
N SER A 23 -8.09 -6.15 18.60
CA SER A 23 -8.20 -7.04 19.75
C SER A 23 -8.30 -6.21 21.02
N GLY A 24 -9.09 -6.69 21.95
CA GLY A 24 -9.27 -6.00 23.21
C GLY A 24 -10.15 -4.78 23.14
N LEU A 25 -10.73 -4.48 21.98
CA LEU A 25 -11.61 -3.35 21.81
C LEU A 25 -12.95 -3.83 21.29
N LYS A 26 -14.00 -3.20 21.74
CA LYS A 26 -15.34 -3.50 21.24
C LYS A 26 -15.74 -2.37 20.33
N THR A 27 -15.44 -2.50 19.06
CA THR A 27 -15.81 -1.49 18.09
C THR A 27 -16.42 -2.18 16.88
N ILE A 28 -17.41 -1.53 16.28
CA ILE A 28 -18.09 -2.08 15.12
C ILE A 28 -17.41 -1.63 13.83
N ALA A 29 -16.49 -0.69 13.91
CA ALA A 29 -15.82 -0.17 12.73
C ALA A 29 -14.47 0.40 13.10
N VAL A 30 -13.58 0.42 12.14
CA VAL A 30 -12.32 1.14 12.25
C VAL A 30 -12.35 2.27 11.25
N TYR A 31 -11.50 3.25 11.48
CA TYR A 31 -11.44 4.47 10.69
C TYR A 31 -10.05 4.59 10.08
N LEU A 32 -10.02 4.88 8.79
CA LEU A 32 -8.79 4.89 8.01
C LEU A 32 -8.52 6.27 7.46
N PHE A 33 -7.26 6.62 7.38
CA PHE A 33 -6.83 7.83 6.68
C PHE A 33 -5.41 7.60 6.17
N VAL A 34 -4.98 8.43 5.23
CA VAL A 34 -3.69 8.26 4.57
C VAL A 34 -2.96 9.58 4.56
N THR A 35 -1.63 9.50 4.72
CA THR A 35 -0.74 10.64 4.53
C THR A 35 0.25 10.29 3.43
N GLY A 36 0.79 11.31 2.78
CA GLY A 36 1.74 11.06 1.69
C GLY A 36 2.11 12.34 0.98
N PRO A 37 2.80 12.20 -0.16
CA PRO A 37 3.24 13.37 -0.91
C PRO A 37 2.06 14.25 -1.31
N ASP A 38 2.19 15.55 -1.04
CA ASP A 38 1.22 16.56 -1.44
C ASP A 38 -0.15 16.41 -0.83
N LEU A 39 -0.28 15.62 0.24
CA LEU A 39 -1.53 15.49 0.97
C LEU A 39 -1.50 16.32 2.24
N ASP A 40 -2.68 16.66 2.74
CA ASP A 40 -2.80 17.37 4.02
C ASP A 40 -2.09 16.56 5.10
N ASN A 41 -1.28 17.21 5.91
CA ASN A 41 -0.48 16.51 6.90
C ASN A 41 -1.29 15.92 8.05
N ARG A 42 -2.56 16.26 8.15
CA ARG A 42 -3.46 15.60 9.10
C ARG A 42 -3.97 14.25 8.59
N GLY A 43 -3.70 13.95 7.33
CA GLY A 43 -4.24 12.80 6.68
C GLY A 43 -5.52 13.15 5.93
N VAL A 44 -5.84 12.33 4.94
CA VAL A 44 -7.03 12.54 4.11
C VAL A 44 -7.78 11.21 4.02
N THR A 45 -9.03 11.27 3.59
CA THR A 45 -9.80 10.04 3.38
C THR A 45 -9.24 9.28 2.19
N LEU A 46 -9.47 7.96 2.17
CA LEU A 46 -8.95 7.14 1.09
C LEU A 46 -9.78 7.27 -0.19
N GLU A 47 -11.05 7.61 -0.07
CA GLU A 47 -11.91 7.78 -1.24
C GLU A 47 -11.71 9.13 -1.91
N ASN A 48 -11.30 10.12 -1.14
CA ASN A 48 -11.16 11.47 -1.66
C ASN A 48 -9.98 12.15 -0.99
N LEU A 49 -8.90 12.26 -1.74
CA LEU A 49 -7.66 12.80 -1.20
C LEU A 49 -7.73 14.31 -0.97
N ASN A 50 -8.80 14.93 -1.35
CA ASN A 50 -9.00 16.37 -1.13
C ASN A 50 -9.70 16.67 0.20
N ILE A 51 -10.15 15.65 0.91
CA ILE A 51 -10.87 15.84 2.16
C ILE A 51 -9.96 15.51 3.33
N PRO A 52 -9.59 16.51 4.14
CA PRO A 52 -8.80 16.21 5.34
C PRO A 52 -9.59 15.34 6.29
N ALA A 53 -8.93 14.34 6.84
CA ALA A 53 -9.53 13.45 7.81
C ALA A 53 -9.73 14.19 9.14
N GLY A 54 -10.76 13.82 9.85
CA GLY A 54 -11.06 14.43 11.13
C GLY A 54 -12.50 14.84 11.22
N ARG A 55 -12.97 15.05 12.44
CA ARG A 55 -14.35 15.50 12.70
C ARG A 55 -15.38 14.56 12.09
N GLY A 56 -15.10 13.27 12.14
CA GLY A 56 -16.02 12.28 11.59
C GLY A 56 -15.88 12.04 10.11
N LEU A 57 -14.99 12.72 9.44
CA LEU A 57 -14.75 12.49 8.01
C LEU A 57 -13.58 11.52 7.87
N PHE A 58 -13.90 10.25 7.76
CA PHE A 58 -12.90 9.18 7.65
C PHE A 58 -13.41 8.12 6.71
N THR A 59 -12.48 7.38 6.12
CA THR A 59 -12.82 6.13 5.49
C THR A 59 -13.12 5.13 6.59
N THR A 60 -14.17 4.35 6.43
CA THR A 60 -14.65 3.46 7.47
C THR A 60 -14.66 2.03 6.96
N ALA A 61 -14.23 1.10 7.79
CA ALA A 61 -14.34 -0.33 7.49
C ALA A 61 -15.02 -1.03 8.65
N PRO A 62 -16.01 -1.89 8.35
CA PRO A 62 -16.71 -2.61 9.42
C PRO A 62 -15.81 -3.68 10.00
N VAL A 63 -16.01 -3.97 11.28
CA VAL A 63 -15.27 -4.99 12.01
C VAL A 63 -16.16 -6.21 12.15
N ASN A 64 -15.62 -7.39 11.83
CA ASN A 64 -16.30 -8.64 12.10
C ASN A 64 -16.23 -8.88 13.59
N LEU A 65 -17.37 -8.84 14.26
CA LEU A 65 -17.39 -8.92 15.71
C LEU A 65 -17.08 -10.30 16.26
N ASN A 66 -17.07 -11.31 15.39
CA ASN A 66 -16.75 -12.67 15.84
C ASN A 66 -15.26 -12.86 16.05
N ASP A 67 -14.44 -12.27 15.20
CA ASP A 67 -13.00 -12.49 15.25
C ASP A 67 -12.20 -11.19 15.25
N GLY A 68 -12.86 -10.04 15.17
CA GLY A 68 -12.17 -8.76 15.22
C GLY A 68 -11.42 -8.38 13.95
N THR A 69 -11.69 -9.05 12.84
CA THR A 69 -11.01 -8.73 11.58
C THR A 69 -11.77 -7.65 10.82
N TRP A 70 -11.04 -6.95 9.97
CA TRP A 70 -11.64 -5.95 9.08
C TRP A 70 -10.86 -5.94 7.78
N GLU A 71 -11.52 -5.43 6.74
CA GLU A 71 -10.93 -5.35 5.42
C GLU A 71 -11.46 -4.12 4.71
N TYR A 72 -10.60 -3.46 3.96
CA TYR A 72 -10.99 -2.36 3.09
C TYR A 72 -10.26 -2.50 1.77
N VAL A 73 -10.99 -2.48 0.67
CA VAL A 73 -10.42 -2.57 -0.67
C VAL A 73 -10.27 -1.16 -1.21
N TRP A 74 -9.04 -0.71 -1.33
CA TRP A 74 -8.73 0.65 -1.76
C TRP A 74 -8.47 0.62 -3.26
N ASP A 75 -9.48 0.95 -4.03
CA ASP A 75 -9.40 1.00 -5.49
C ASP A 75 -8.96 2.40 -5.88
N THR A 76 -7.68 2.57 -6.14
CA THR A 76 -7.14 3.89 -6.42
C THR A 76 -7.48 4.40 -7.82
N SER A 77 -8.12 3.58 -8.64
CA SER A 77 -8.54 4.03 -9.96
C SER A 77 -9.80 4.88 -9.93
N VAL A 78 -10.55 4.85 -8.81
CA VAL A 78 -11.83 5.57 -8.74
C VAL A 78 -11.85 6.63 -7.64
N ILE A 79 -10.74 6.89 -6.99
CA ILE A 79 -10.72 7.89 -5.93
C ILE A 79 -10.71 9.29 -6.54
N LEU A 80 -11.08 10.27 -5.73
CA LEU A 80 -10.97 11.67 -6.11
C LEU A 80 -9.64 12.21 -5.63
N GLY A 81 -9.02 13.05 -6.43
CA GLY A 81 -7.69 13.56 -6.14
C GLY A 81 -6.64 12.83 -6.93
N THR A 82 -5.39 13.16 -6.67
CA THR A 82 -4.27 12.63 -7.45
C THR A 82 -3.30 11.93 -6.53
N ILE A 83 -2.91 10.71 -6.91
CA ILE A 83 -1.82 10.01 -6.25
C ILE A 83 -0.57 10.25 -7.07
N ASN A 84 0.44 10.83 -6.44
CA ASN A 84 1.75 10.99 -7.04
C ASN A 84 2.63 9.82 -6.64
N PRO A 85 3.64 9.49 -7.45
CA PRO A 85 4.57 8.43 -7.04
C PRO A 85 5.22 8.75 -5.71
N GLY A 86 5.37 7.77 -4.86
CA GLY A 86 6.00 7.94 -3.57
C GLY A 86 5.43 7.01 -2.53
N THR A 87 5.84 7.24 -1.31
CA THR A 87 5.47 6.40 -0.18
C THR A 87 4.33 7.03 0.60
N TYR A 88 3.30 6.25 0.83
CA TYR A 88 2.11 6.67 1.55
C TYR A 88 1.99 5.86 2.82
N MET A 89 1.46 6.47 3.86
CA MET A 89 1.25 5.80 5.13
C MET A 89 -0.24 5.77 5.40
N VAL A 90 -0.80 4.56 5.50
CA VAL A 90 -2.21 4.37 5.81
C VAL A 90 -2.33 4.07 7.29
N TYR A 91 -3.19 4.80 7.96
CA TYR A 91 -3.42 4.66 9.39
C TYR A 91 -4.79 4.07 9.64
N VAL A 92 -4.90 3.26 10.68
CA VAL A 92 -6.18 2.76 11.16
C VAL A 92 -6.28 3.14 12.63
N VAL A 93 -7.45 3.68 13.01
CA VAL A 93 -7.71 4.09 14.38
C VAL A 93 -9.07 3.55 14.78
N SER A 94 -9.28 3.40 16.09
CA SER A 94 -10.55 2.92 16.62
C SER A 94 -11.56 4.04 16.86
N THR A 95 -11.09 5.28 16.84
CA THR A 95 -11.97 6.44 17.02
C THR A 95 -11.69 7.44 15.91
N PRO A 96 -12.72 8.21 15.49
CA PRO A 96 -12.54 9.12 14.35
C PRO A 96 -11.82 10.41 14.76
N VAL A 97 -10.52 10.32 14.91
CA VAL A 97 -9.67 11.48 15.20
C VAL A 97 -8.61 11.58 14.13
N ASP A 98 -8.15 12.77 13.89
CA ASP A 98 -7.12 12.96 12.87
C ASP A 98 -5.75 12.58 13.44
N ARG A 99 -4.77 12.51 12.51
CA ARG A 99 -3.45 12.06 12.85
C ARG A 99 -2.77 12.89 13.92
N LEU A 100 -3.10 14.14 14.01
CA LEU A 100 -2.46 15.03 14.96
C LEU A 100 -3.04 14.93 16.37
N ARG A 101 -4.16 14.25 16.51
CA ARG A 101 -4.86 14.22 17.77
C ARG A 101 -5.15 12.85 18.32
N PHE A 102 -4.74 11.78 17.64
CA PHE A 102 -5.04 10.48 18.19
C PHE A 102 -4.19 10.22 19.44
N ALA A 103 -4.81 9.54 20.37
CA ALA A 103 -4.14 9.16 21.57
C ALA A 103 -3.17 8.05 21.28
N LYS A 104 -2.18 7.91 22.13
CA LYS A 104 -1.23 6.87 21.95
C LYS A 104 -1.86 5.52 22.12
N GLY A 105 -1.43 4.58 21.39
CA GLY A 105 -1.77 3.19 21.61
C GLY A 105 -2.99 2.67 20.88
N GLU A 106 -3.75 3.53 20.25
CA GLU A 106 -4.99 3.10 19.63
C GLU A 106 -4.95 3.20 18.12
N TYR A 107 -3.81 2.91 17.53
CA TYR A 107 -3.71 2.97 16.09
C TYR A 107 -2.66 2.00 15.59
N ALA A 108 -2.70 1.76 14.28
CA ALA A 108 -1.64 1.05 13.56
C ALA A 108 -1.48 1.73 12.22
N LYS A 109 -0.38 1.44 11.56
CA LYS A 109 -0.11 2.05 10.27
C LYS A 109 0.60 1.05 9.36
N ALA A 110 0.40 1.22 8.06
CA ALA A 110 1.04 0.41 7.04
C ALA A 110 1.53 1.32 5.93
N GLU A 111 2.64 0.93 5.34
CA GLU A 111 3.26 1.70 4.29
C GLU A 111 2.88 1.12 2.94
N VAL A 112 2.56 1.98 1.97
CA VAL A 112 2.28 1.56 0.60
C VAL A 112 3.05 2.49 -0.31
N GLU A 113 3.80 1.92 -1.23
CA GLU A 113 4.53 2.71 -2.21
C GLU A 113 3.80 2.67 -3.54
N PHE A 114 3.55 3.82 -4.13
CA PHE A 114 2.95 3.91 -5.46
C PHE A 114 4.01 4.33 -6.47
N ILE A 115 4.02 3.63 -7.59
CA ILE A 115 4.94 3.93 -8.67
C ILE A 115 4.12 4.24 -9.91
N ASP A 116 4.77 4.86 -10.89
CA ASP A 116 4.13 5.17 -12.15
C ASP A 116 3.66 3.90 -12.83
N SER A 117 2.56 3.99 -13.56
CA SER A 117 2.00 2.83 -14.22
C SER A 117 2.90 2.27 -15.31
N ASP A 118 3.91 3.03 -15.75
CA ASP A 118 4.86 2.55 -16.74
C ASP A 118 5.96 1.68 -16.15
N ILE A 119 6.08 1.61 -14.83
CA ILE A 119 7.19 0.92 -14.19
C ILE A 119 6.67 -0.40 -13.63
N PRO A 120 7.34 -1.52 -13.90
CA PRO A 120 6.90 -2.78 -13.31
C PRO A 120 7.00 -2.74 -11.79
N ALA A 121 5.99 -3.19 -11.11
CA ALA A 121 6.02 -3.29 -9.65
C ALA A 121 6.89 -4.46 -9.26
N ASN A 122 7.51 -4.36 -8.12
CA ASN A 122 8.34 -5.43 -7.60
C ASN A 122 9.45 -5.82 -8.50
N LYS A 123 10.01 -4.87 -9.13
CA LYS A 123 11.04 -5.27 -9.90
C LYS A 123 12.12 -5.62 -9.17
N VAL A 124 12.27 -6.08 -8.61
CA VAL A 124 13.23 -6.60 -8.01
C VAL A 124 13.99 -7.18 -8.51
N PRO A 125 14.01 -7.34 -8.41
CA PRO A 125 14.88 -7.73 -8.70
C PRO A 125 15.14 -7.72 -9.81
N VAL A 126 15.08 -7.34 -10.04
CA VAL A 126 15.28 -7.51 -11.10
C VAL A 126 16.32 -7.49 -11.46
N ASP A 127 16.49 -7.13 -11.20
CA ASP A 127 17.23 -7.40 -11.63
C ASP A 127 17.67 -8.25 -11.55
N ALA A 128 17.36 -8.29 -11.04
CA ALA A 128 17.63 -9.31 -11.02
C ALA A 128 17.29 -9.90 -12.02
N LEU A 129 17.09 -9.79 -12.36
CA LEU A 129 16.85 -10.38 -13.28
C LEU A 129 17.40 -10.13 -14.30
N VAL A 130 17.65 -9.52 -14.38
CA VAL A 130 18.10 -9.40 -15.41
C VAL A 130 19.05 -9.99 -15.71
N PRO A 131 19.52 -9.98 -15.45
CA PRO A 131 20.48 -10.54 -15.93
C PRO A 131 20.33 -11.70 -16.21
N ILE A 132 19.91 -12.06 -15.89
CA ILE A 132 19.84 -13.11 -16.18
C ILE A 132 19.74 -13.27 -17.39
N ALA A 133 19.30 -12.66 -17.80
CA ALA A 133 19.18 -12.86 -19.04
C ALA A 133 20.33 -12.82 -19.69
N ALA A 134 20.87 -12.17 -19.35
CA ALA A 134 21.91 -12.16 -20.01
C ALA A 134 22.55 -13.31 -19.90
N LEU A 135 22.61 -13.67 -19.43
CA LEU A 135 23.21 -14.66 -19.33
C LEU A 135 22.99 -15.53 -20.09
N PHE A 136 22.79 -15.75 -20.41
CA PHE A 136 22.77 -16.69 -21.14
C PHE A 136 23.12 -16.47 -22.29
N THR A 137 23.27 -15.88 -22.42
CA THR A 137 23.61 -15.73 -23.54
C THR A 137 24.75 -16.13 -23.67
N ALA A 138 25.26 -15.80 -23.19
CA ALA A 138 26.34 -16.26 -23.31
C ALA A 138 26.47 -17.44 -23.30
N PHE A 139 26.42 -17.75 -22.99
CA PHE A 139 26.66 -18.91 -23.08
C PHE A 139 26.56 -19.33 -24.09
N CYS A 140 26.24 -19.03 -24.34
CA CYS A 140 26.11 -19.63 -25.22
C CYS A 140 27.00 -19.55 -26.08
N ALA A 141 27.43 -18.78 -25.98
CA ALA A 141 28.31 -18.74 -26.76
C ALA A 141 29.22 -19.57 -26.54
N GLY A 142 29.51 -19.59 -26.15
CA GLY A 142 30.21 -20.41 -25.97
C GLY A 142 30.26 -21.34 -26.48
N THR A 143 30.19 -21.44 -26.55
CA THR A 143 30.28 -22.32 -26.91
C THR A 143 30.69 -22.55 -27.92
N PHE A 144 30.74 -21.95 -27.88
CA PHE A 144 31.00 -22.36 -28.69
C PHE A 144 31.82 -22.48 -29.17
N LEU A 145 32.15 -22.21 -29.07
CA LEU A 145 32.77 -22.53 -29.53
C LEU A 145 33.35 -23.18 -29.81
N ILE A 146 33.17 -23.36 -29.70
CA ILE A 146 33.52 -24.17 -29.93
C ILE A 146 33.90 -24.84 -30.56
N GLY A 147 33.93 -24.98 -30.76
CA GLY A 147 34.10 -25.85 -31.22
C GLY A 147 34.75 -25.84 -32.15
N ARG A 148 35.19 -25.50 -32.36
CA ARG A 148 35.76 -25.65 -33.00
C ARG A 148 36.68 -26.22 -33.43
N THR A 149 36.69 -26.25 -33.28
CA THR A 149 37.34 -26.94 -33.54
C THR A 149 38.02 -27.64 -33.99
N LYS A 150 38.04 -27.83 -34.47
CA LYS A 150 38.38 -28.68 -34.83
C LYS A 150 38.97 -29.20 -34.97
#